data_a66393fcfabde4b8114a6862eb5ed6ba
#
_entry.id   a66393fcfabde4b8114a6862eb5ed6ba
#
_cell.length_a   1.000
_cell.length_b   1.000
_cell.length_c   1.000
_cell.angle_alpha   90.00
_cell.angle_beta   90.00
_cell.angle_gamma   90.00
#
_symmetry.space_group_name_H-M   'P 1'
#
loop_
_entity.id
_entity.type
_entity.pdbx_description
1 polymer ?
#
loop_
_entity_poly.entity_id
_entity_poly.type
_entity_poly.pdbx_seq_one_letter_code
_entity_poly.pdbx_strand_id
1 'polypeptide(L)'
;MGGSQGGALSITTAALNPKVKCLAVFYPALADLTGYLHGRGGGWPHPFRNGYMATKERIETSRYYDVVNFARKVSVPVFYSYGFNDMTCCPTSTTAAYNAIPIADKERWIVPEIEHWTYPEQNTARSKWMMEKLKK
;
A
#
# COMPACT_ATOMS: atom_id res chain seq x y z
N MET A 1 3.08 3.58 10.85
CA MET A 1 3.06 2.20 10.35
C MET A 1 1.66 1.63 10.37
N GLY A 2 1.36 0.69 9.49
CA GLY A 2 0.05 0.05 9.46
C GLY A 2 -0.04 -1.10 8.46
N GLY A 3 -1.09 -1.92 8.61
CA GLY A 3 -1.48 -2.95 7.65
C GLY A 3 -2.87 -2.68 7.08
N SER A 4 -3.18 -3.23 5.91
CA SER A 4 -4.50 -3.08 5.28
C SER A 4 -4.93 -1.62 5.15
N GLN A 5 -6.10 -1.25 5.63
CA GLN A 5 -6.54 0.15 5.68
C GLN A 5 -5.57 1.05 6.47
N GLY A 6 -5.02 0.55 7.59
CA GLY A 6 -3.98 1.27 8.34
C GLY A 6 -2.71 1.49 7.52
N GLY A 7 -2.36 0.57 6.61
CA GLY A 7 -1.28 0.74 5.64
C GLY A 7 -1.55 1.89 4.66
N ALA A 8 -2.77 1.94 4.12
CA ALA A 8 -3.21 3.04 3.26
C ALA A 8 -3.12 4.41 3.98
N LEU A 9 -3.66 4.49 5.21
CA LEU A 9 -3.60 5.70 6.02
C LEU A 9 -2.15 6.10 6.35
N SER A 10 -1.27 5.12 6.58
CA SER A 10 0.16 5.38 6.84
C SER A 10 0.86 5.97 5.61
N ILE A 11 0.59 5.47 4.40
CA ILE A 11 1.10 6.03 3.14
C ILE A 11 0.63 7.47 2.98
N THR A 12 -0.68 7.70 3.14
CA THR A 12 -1.29 9.03 3.03
C THR A 12 -0.68 10.01 4.03
N THR A 13 -0.52 9.57 5.28
CA THR A 13 0.10 10.40 6.34
C THR A 13 1.55 10.73 5.99
N ALA A 14 2.35 9.76 5.53
CA ALA A 14 3.73 10.00 5.15
C ALA A 14 3.87 10.95 3.95
N ALA A 15 2.90 10.91 3.04
CA ALA A 15 2.87 11.79 1.88
C ALA A 15 2.49 13.25 2.22
N LEU A 16 1.71 13.46 3.28
CA LEU A 16 1.13 14.77 3.62
C LEU A 16 1.76 15.41 4.85
N ASN A 17 2.46 14.67 5.69
CA ASN A 17 3.01 15.17 6.94
C ASN A 17 4.55 15.10 6.95
N PRO A 18 5.26 16.25 6.86
CA PRO A 18 6.72 16.28 6.82
C PRO A 18 7.40 15.87 8.14
N LYS A 19 6.64 15.67 9.22
CA LYS A 19 7.18 15.19 10.50
C LYS A 19 7.37 13.67 10.52
N VAL A 20 6.85 12.92 9.55
CA VAL A 20 7.09 11.48 9.43
C VAL A 20 8.55 11.25 9.10
N LYS A 21 9.18 10.30 9.80
CA LYS A 21 10.60 9.97 9.63
C LYS A 21 10.84 8.71 8.81
N CYS A 22 9.95 7.75 8.91
CA CYS A 22 9.96 6.52 8.12
C CYS A 22 8.56 5.94 8.01
N LEU A 23 8.34 5.07 7.03
CA LEU A 23 7.07 4.45 6.73
C LEU A 23 7.23 2.92 6.70
N ALA A 24 6.42 2.21 7.49
CA ALA A 24 6.35 0.74 7.42
C ALA A 24 4.92 0.29 7.17
N VAL A 25 4.70 -0.43 6.06
CA VAL A 25 3.37 -0.88 5.64
C VAL A 25 3.33 -2.35 5.28
N PHE A 26 2.20 -2.98 5.59
CA PHE A 26 1.86 -4.32 5.19
C PHE A 26 0.57 -4.29 4.35
N TYR A 27 0.58 -4.98 3.21
CA TYR A 27 -0.58 -5.19 2.34
C TYR A 27 -1.57 -4.02 2.33
N PRO A 28 -1.17 -2.79 1.96
CA PRO A 28 -2.04 -1.61 2.07
C PRO A 28 -3.28 -1.74 1.19
N ALA A 29 -4.42 -1.35 1.76
CA ALA A 29 -5.68 -1.20 1.05
C ALA A 29 -5.71 0.07 0.18
N LEU A 30 -6.82 0.33 -0.49
CA LEU A 30 -7.11 1.56 -1.25
C LEU A 30 -6.09 1.88 -2.36
N ALA A 31 -5.39 0.87 -2.87
CA ALA A 31 -4.39 1.04 -3.93
C ALA A 31 -4.93 0.55 -5.27
N ASP A 32 -4.69 1.28 -6.34
CA ASP A 32 -5.12 0.94 -7.71
C ASP A 32 -6.61 0.55 -7.77
N LEU A 33 -7.46 1.42 -7.23
CA LEU A 33 -8.90 1.16 -7.10
C LEU A 33 -9.56 0.85 -8.44
N THR A 34 -9.03 1.40 -9.53
CA THR A 34 -9.51 1.18 -10.89
C THR A 34 -8.93 -0.06 -11.57
N GLY A 35 -8.11 -0.86 -10.90
CA GLY A 35 -7.43 -2.03 -11.48
C GLY A 35 -8.37 -2.96 -12.28
N TYR A 36 -9.56 -3.23 -11.76
CA TYR A 36 -10.57 -4.07 -12.44
C TYR A 36 -10.99 -3.54 -13.82
N LEU A 37 -11.00 -2.22 -14.01
CA LEU A 37 -11.34 -1.60 -15.30
C LEU A 37 -10.19 -1.77 -16.33
N HIS A 38 -9.04 -2.26 -15.90
CA HIS A 38 -7.85 -2.48 -16.72
C HIS A 38 -7.40 -3.96 -16.72
N GLY A 39 -8.31 -4.88 -16.42
CA GLY A 39 -8.07 -6.33 -16.51
C GLY A 39 -7.16 -6.90 -15.42
N ARG A 40 -7.00 -6.23 -14.26
CA ARG A 40 -6.21 -6.72 -13.13
C ARG A 40 -6.94 -6.55 -11.80
N GLY A 41 -6.49 -7.25 -10.76
CA GLY A 41 -7.07 -7.08 -9.42
C GLY A 41 -6.88 -5.65 -8.91
N GLY A 42 -7.99 -5.02 -8.50
CA GLY A 42 -7.99 -3.70 -7.87
C GLY A 42 -7.96 -3.81 -6.34
N GLY A 43 -7.66 -2.71 -5.67
CA GLY A 43 -7.55 -2.65 -4.21
C GLY A 43 -8.89 -2.73 -3.48
N TRP A 44 -8.83 -3.21 -2.23
CA TRP A 44 -9.96 -3.12 -1.32
C TRP A 44 -10.41 -1.65 -1.16
N PRO A 45 -11.71 -1.33 -1.13
CA PRO A 45 -12.90 -2.21 -1.00
C PRO A 45 -13.47 -2.74 -2.33
N HIS A 46 -12.69 -2.80 -3.41
CA HIS A 46 -13.08 -3.36 -4.71
C HIS A 46 -14.26 -2.63 -5.38
N PRO A 47 -14.30 -1.30 -5.43
CA PRO A 47 -15.49 -0.54 -5.84
C PRO A 47 -15.92 -0.82 -7.28
N PHE A 48 -15.00 -1.26 -8.14
CA PHE A 48 -15.27 -1.48 -9.56
C PHE A 48 -15.23 -2.96 -9.98
N ARG A 49 -15.22 -3.89 -9.01
CA ARG A 49 -15.15 -5.33 -9.29
C ARG A 49 -16.30 -5.82 -10.19
N ASN A 50 -17.49 -5.31 -9.97
CA ASN A 50 -18.70 -5.73 -10.70
C ASN A 50 -19.08 -4.78 -11.84
N GLY A 51 -18.29 -3.82 -12.20
CA GLY A 51 -18.50 -2.92 -13.32
C GLY A 51 -19.64 -1.90 -13.19
N TYR A 52 -20.80 -2.28 -12.60
CA TYR A 52 -21.98 -1.40 -12.49
C TYR A 52 -21.71 -0.12 -11.65
N MET A 53 -20.70 -0.15 -10.80
CA MET A 53 -20.26 1.03 -10.03
C MET A 53 -19.37 1.96 -10.83
N ALA A 54 -18.94 1.58 -12.03
CA ALA A 54 -17.93 2.28 -12.83
C ALA A 54 -18.52 3.44 -13.64
N THR A 55 -19.22 4.38 -13.00
CA THR A 55 -19.60 5.64 -13.64
C THR A 55 -18.42 6.58 -13.72
N LYS A 56 -18.44 7.53 -14.67
CA LYS A 56 -17.38 8.52 -14.84
C LYS A 56 -17.09 9.27 -13.54
N GLU A 57 -18.13 9.74 -12.86
CA GLU A 57 -18.02 10.52 -11.62
C GLU A 57 -17.37 9.71 -10.48
N ARG A 58 -17.74 8.43 -10.35
CA ARG A 58 -17.16 7.54 -9.34
C ARG A 58 -15.71 7.20 -9.62
N ILE A 59 -15.37 6.97 -10.88
CA ILE A 59 -13.99 6.73 -11.31
C ILE A 59 -13.13 7.97 -11.01
N GLU A 60 -13.60 9.16 -11.37
CA GLU A 60 -12.90 10.42 -11.08
C GLU A 60 -12.75 10.65 -9.59
N THR A 61 -13.82 10.45 -8.80
CA THR A 61 -13.79 10.59 -7.35
C THR A 61 -12.83 9.60 -6.68
N SER A 62 -12.77 8.34 -7.15
CA SER A 62 -11.90 7.33 -6.57
C SER A 62 -10.42 7.71 -6.60
N ARG A 63 -9.99 8.54 -7.55
CA ARG A 63 -8.61 9.02 -7.66
C ARG A 63 -8.15 9.83 -6.45
N TYR A 64 -9.05 10.49 -5.75
CA TYR A 64 -8.75 11.25 -4.53
C TYR A 64 -8.52 10.35 -3.31
N TYR A 65 -8.93 9.09 -3.37
CA TYR A 65 -8.79 8.10 -2.30
C TYR A 65 -7.75 7.04 -2.61
N ASP A 66 -7.31 6.94 -3.86
CA ASP A 66 -6.33 5.95 -4.29
C ASP A 66 -4.94 6.27 -3.74
N VAL A 67 -4.43 5.39 -2.88
CA VAL A 67 -3.15 5.62 -2.21
C VAL A 67 -1.95 5.56 -3.17
N VAL A 68 -2.09 5.06 -4.39
CA VAL A 68 -1.05 5.15 -5.44
C VAL A 68 -0.70 6.61 -5.70
N ASN A 69 -1.68 7.52 -5.67
CA ASN A 69 -1.46 8.95 -5.88
C ASN A 69 -0.69 9.60 -4.73
N PHE A 70 -0.95 9.16 -3.49
CA PHE A 70 -0.18 9.60 -2.32
C PHE A 70 1.21 8.98 -2.29
N ALA A 71 1.35 7.71 -2.65
CA ALA A 71 2.62 7.01 -2.71
C ALA A 71 3.68 7.75 -3.55
N ARG A 72 3.26 8.41 -4.64
CA ARG A 72 4.13 9.26 -5.49
C ARG A 72 4.78 10.43 -4.75
N LYS A 73 4.25 10.82 -3.58
CA LYS A 73 4.75 11.94 -2.76
C LYS A 73 5.52 11.48 -1.53
N VAL A 74 5.64 10.18 -1.30
CA VAL A 74 6.42 9.65 -0.17
C VAL A 74 7.90 9.93 -0.40
N SER A 75 8.53 10.62 0.56
CA SER A 75 9.94 11.05 0.53
C SER A 75 10.78 10.52 1.68
N VAL A 76 10.24 9.62 2.49
CA VAL A 76 10.90 9.02 3.65
C VAL A 76 11.21 7.55 3.42
N PRO A 77 12.21 6.97 4.13
CA PRO A 77 12.51 5.54 4.03
C PRO A 77 11.28 4.65 4.21
N VAL A 78 11.18 3.57 3.43
CA VAL A 78 10.01 2.69 3.40
C VAL A 78 10.38 1.23 3.60
N PHE A 79 9.70 0.57 4.55
CA PHE A 79 9.61 -0.88 4.65
C PHE A 79 8.23 -1.33 4.16
N TYR A 80 8.19 -2.26 3.22
CA TYR A 80 6.95 -2.66 2.53
C TYR A 80 6.86 -4.18 2.45
N SER A 81 5.73 -4.76 2.85
CA SER A 81 5.56 -6.22 2.78
C SER A 81 4.14 -6.63 2.42
N TYR A 82 4.01 -7.74 1.72
CA TYR A 82 2.73 -8.36 1.34
C TYR A 82 2.93 -9.80 0.86
N GLY A 83 1.83 -10.54 0.74
CA GLY A 83 1.78 -11.90 0.22
C GLY A 83 1.20 -11.98 -1.19
N PHE A 84 1.47 -13.07 -1.91
CA PHE A 84 0.89 -13.27 -3.24
C PHE A 84 -0.52 -13.88 -3.21
N ASN A 85 -0.91 -14.50 -2.08
CA ASN A 85 -2.22 -15.11 -1.92
C ASN A 85 -3.26 -14.15 -1.30
N ASP A 86 -2.90 -12.88 -1.10
CA ASP A 86 -3.83 -11.89 -0.55
C ASP A 86 -4.91 -11.50 -1.57
N MET A 87 -6.12 -12.00 -1.34
CA MET A 87 -7.30 -11.69 -2.16
C MET A 87 -8.08 -10.48 -1.66
N THR A 88 -7.73 -9.97 -0.47
CA THR A 88 -8.32 -8.76 0.11
C THR A 88 -7.61 -7.50 -0.42
N CYS A 89 -6.29 -7.45 -0.26
CA CYS A 89 -5.46 -6.41 -0.87
C CYS A 89 -4.59 -7.03 -1.95
N CYS A 90 -5.16 -7.18 -3.15
CA CYS A 90 -4.55 -7.92 -4.25
C CYS A 90 -3.08 -7.53 -4.48
N PRO A 91 -2.18 -8.50 -4.71
CA PRO A 91 -0.76 -8.24 -4.95
C PRO A 91 -0.50 -7.23 -6.06
N THR A 92 -1.32 -7.23 -7.11
CA THR A 92 -1.25 -6.26 -8.22
C THR A 92 -1.45 -4.83 -7.73
N SER A 93 -2.49 -4.60 -6.93
CA SER A 93 -2.82 -3.28 -6.38
C SER A 93 -1.75 -2.81 -5.39
N THR A 94 -1.33 -3.71 -4.49
CA THR A 94 -0.28 -3.45 -3.50
C THR A 94 1.06 -3.13 -4.17
N THR A 95 1.42 -3.86 -5.23
CA THR A 95 2.63 -3.60 -6.02
C THR A 95 2.55 -2.25 -6.75
N ALA A 96 1.37 -1.85 -7.23
CA ALA A 96 1.20 -0.55 -7.87
C ALA A 96 1.55 0.61 -6.92
N ALA A 97 1.11 0.53 -5.65
CA ALA A 97 1.48 1.52 -4.65
C ALA A 97 2.99 1.52 -4.33
N TYR A 98 3.62 0.35 -4.17
CA TYR A 98 5.06 0.24 -3.96
C TYR A 98 5.86 0.85 -5.12
N ASN A 99 5.49 0.53 -6.35
CA ASN A 99 6.19 1.02 -7.54
C ASN A 99 6.07 2.54 -7.70
N ALA A 100 4.96 3.12 -7.22
CA ALA A 100 4.73 4.57 -7.27
C ALA A 100 5.61 5.37 -6.30
N ILE A 101 6.16 4.75 -5.26
CA ILE A 101 7.07 5.41 -4.30
C ILE A 101 8.39 5.75 -5.00
N PRO A 102 8.78 7.05 -5.08
CA PRO A 102 9.90 7.46 -5.94
C PRO A 102 11.29 7.30 -5.32
N ILE A 103 11.40 7.14 -4.00
CA ILE A 103 12.67 7.12 -3.31
C ILE A 103 13.42 5.79 -3.48
N ALA A 104 14.76 5.84 -3.42
CA ALA A 104 15.61 4.65 -3.50
C ALA A 104 15.68 3.87 -2.17
N ASP A 105 15.60 4.54 -1.02
CA ASP A 105 15.62 3.90 0.31
C ASP A 105 14.26 3.26 0.62
N LYS A 106 13.92 2.23 -0.16
CA LYS A 106 12.72 1.42 0.03
C LYS A 106 13.04 -0.06 -0.05
N GLU A 107 12.65 -0.79 0.97
CA GLU A 107 12.81 -2.24 1.07
C GLU A 107 11.48 -2.94 0.85
N ARG A 108 11.48 -4.05 0.13
CA ARG A 108 10.30 -4.86 -0.12
C ARG A 108 10.55 -6.31 0.30
N TRP A 109 9.70 -6.79 1.19
CA TRP A 109 9.68 -8.20 1.58
C TRP A 109 8.37 -8.85 1.14
N ILE A 110 8.43 -9.68 0.11
CA ILE A 110 7.32 -10.49 -0.37
C ILE A 110 7.41 -11.85 0.29
N VAL A 111 6.29 -12.32 0.84
CA VAL A 111 6.13 -13.67 1.38
C VAL A 111 5.07 -14.38 0.55
N PRO A 112 5.47 -15.21 -0.43
CA PRO A 112 4.58 -15.69 -1.49
C PRO A 112 3.35 -16.46 -0.98
N GLU A 113 3.51 -17.22 0.09
CA GLU A 113 2.49 -18.14 0.61
C GLU A 113 1.43 -17.49 1.50
N ILE A 114 1.65 -16.25 1.97
CA ILE A 114 0.68 -15.63 2.88
C ILE A 114 -0.45 -14.92 2.13
N GLU A 115 -1.57 -14.86 2.82
CA GLU A 115 -2.77 -14.11 2.47
C GLU A 115 -2.76 -12.72 3.15
N HIS A 116 -3.89 -12.29 3.70
CA HIS A 116 -4.06 -10.99 4.36
C HIS A 116 -3.61 -10.99 5.83
N TRP A 117 -2.39 -11.41 6.09
CA TRP A 117 -1.79 -11.45 7.43
C TRP A 117 -0.25 -11.41 7.36
N THR A 118 0.44 -11.45 8.51
CA THR A 118 1.91 -11.44 8.60
C THR A 118 2.43 -12.50 9.54
N TYR A 119 3.60 -13.05 9.25
CA TYR A 119 4.36 -13.87 10.19
C TYR A 119 4.99 -12.99 11.30
N PRO A 120 5.27 -13.57 12.49
CA PRO A 120 6.00 -12.89 13.57
C PRO A 120 7.35 -12.33 13.12
N GLU A 121 8.05 -13.03 12.21
CA GLU A 121 9.35 -12.64 11.67
C GLU A 121 9.27 -11.33 10.89
N GLN A 122 8.20 -11.13 10.10
CA GLN A 122 7.97 -9.87 9.39
C GLN A 122 7.75 -8.71 10.37
N ASN A 123 7.02 -8.95 11.46
CA ASN A 123 6.80 -7.94 12.50
C ASN A 123 8.09 -7.60 13.24
N THR A 124 8.93 -8.60 13.50
CA THR A 124 10.25 -8.42 14.14
C THR A 124 11.18 -7.62 13.22
N ALA A 125 11.28 -8.00 11.95
CA ALA A 125 12.10 -7.31 10.96
C ALA A 125 11.67 -5.84 10.79
N ARG A 126 10.36 -5.59 10.65
CA ARG A 126 9.82 -4.22 10.62
C ARG A 126 10.22 -3.41 11.85
N SER A 127 10.06 -3.98 13.04
CA SER A 127 10.34 -3.26 14.30
C SER A 127 11.83 -2.91 14.40
N LYS A 128 12.73 -3.85 14.05
CA LYS A 128 14.16 -3.61 13.99
C LYS A 128 14.49 -2.51 12.98
N TRP A 129 13.97 -2.62 11.77
CA TRP A 129 14.17 -1.64 10.71
C TRP A 129 13.71 -0.23 11.13
N MET A 130 12.52 -0.12 11.72
CA MET A 130 12.02 1.18 12.21
C MET A 130 12.91 1.77 13.28
N MET A 131 13.37 0.98 14.24
CA MET A 131 14.28 1.45 15.30
C MET A 131 15.60 1.98 14.72
N GLU A 132 16.12 1.36 13.68
CA GLU A 132 17.33 1.82 12.99
C GLU A 132 17.11 3.16 12.27
N LYS A 133 15.97 3.32 11.59
CA LYS A 133 15.64 4.57 10.89
C LYS A 133 15.30 5.74 11.84
N LEU A 134 14.75 5.46 13.02
CA LEU A 134 14.40 6.47 14.01
C LEU A 134 15.60 6.99 14.83
N LYS A 135 16.73 6.27 14.83
CA LYS A 135 17.97 6.69 15.50
C LYS A 135 18.77 7.74 14.71
N LYS A 136 18.44 7.93 13.45
CA LYS A 136 19.04 8.92 12.54
C LYS A 136 18.23 10.23 12.54
#